data_d2d80779837bc577bc809796762e574b
#
_entry.id   d2d80779837bc577bc809796762e574b
#
_cell.length_a   1.000
_cell.length_b   1.000
_cell.length_c   1.000
_cell.angle_alpha   90.00
_cell.angle_beta   90.00
_cell.angle_gamma   90.00
#
_symmetry.space_group_name_H-M   'P 1'
#
loop_
_entity.id
_entity.type
_entity.pdbx_description
1 polymer ?
#
loop_
_entity_poly.entity_id
_entity_poly.type
_entity_poly.pdbx_seq_one_letter_code
_entity_poly.pdbx_strand_id
1 'polypeptide(L)'
;MKYFNRLIDKELEKWMISEIHQPVLLRGARQTGKSSAVRNLAKKFDYFLEINFEEDKEARLIFEKSNLTPQLLCEKLYSNYDVPIIEGRTLLFFDEIQACTPAISSLRFFFEKMPDLHVIAAGSLLEFAMEEIPSFGVGRIRSLFMYPFSFTEFLEANGNIGLLSEIRKANFQAPLDIVVHNKALYLLKLFMLIGGMPAVVAKYFIDKDLHQCQQILDGLIVSLRDDFAKYKKRIPAVQISAAFDSVIRQIGNKFLYVDKEQVYSAYQIKNAVELLIMAGLIIPVTHTSANGLPLGAEINPKFRKLLLLDTGIFQRLLGLKLSDILLNENFDAINKGGIAEMFAGLELLKASSFYQQTQLFYWQREAKNARAEVDFVIQKNMEIVPIEVKSGKQGKMQSMYLFMKEKKSKMGIRTSLENFAVYDKIRITPLYAIGNEIV
;
A
#
# COMPACT_ATOMS: atom_id res chain seq x y z
N MET A 1 -18.35 13.03 2.80
CA MET A 1 -18.21 11.84 1.93
C MET A 1 -18.57 10.59 2.74
N LYS A 2 -19.28 9.61 2.17
CA LYS A 2 -19.61 8.35 2.86
C LYS A 2 -18.30 7.59 3.12
N TYR A 3 -18.08 7.15 4.37
CA TYR A 3 -16.96 6.27 4.71
C TYR A 3 -17.30 4.83 4.33
N PHE A 4 -16.33 4.12 3.78
CA PHE A 4 -16.41 2.69 3.50
C PHE A 4 -15.40 1.96 4.40
N ASN A 5 -15.86 0.90 5.03
CA ASN A 5 -15.04 0.12 5.96
C ASN A 5 -13.75 -0.36 5.31
N ARG A 6 -12.68 -0.30 6.08
CA ARG A 6 -11.35 -0.72 5.70
C ARG A 6 -10.92 -1.90 6.59
N LEU A 7 -10.03 -2.72 6.07
CA LEU A 7 -9.47 -3.82 6.89
C LEU A 7 -8.74 -3.30 8.13
N ILE A 8 -8.11 -2.14 8.02
CA ILE A 8 -7.39 -1.49 9.14
C ILE A 8 -8.32 -1.07 10.29
N ASP A 9 -9.62 -0.86 10.02
CA ASP A 9 -10.58 -0.49 11.07
C ASP A 9 -10.62 -1.54 12.19
N LYS A 10 -10.53 -2.82 11.82
CA LYS A 10 -10.49 -3.92 12.79
C LYS A 10 -9.24 -3.85 13.68
N GLU A 11 -8.11 -3.44 13.12
CA GLU A 11 -6.87 -3.32 13.91
C GLU A 11 -6.90 -2.10 14.81
N LEU A 12 -7.50 -0.99 14.35
CA LEU A 12 -7.73 0.19 15.17
C LEU A 12 -8.73 -0.09 16.30
N GLU A 13 -9.79 -0.87 16.04
CA GLU A 13 -10.74 -1.30 17.07
C GLU A 13 -10.11 -2.24 18.09
N LYS A 14 -9.28 -3.20 17.66
CA LYS A 14 -8.52 -4.06 18.59
C LYS A 14 -7.56 -3.23 19.46
N TRP A 15 -6.92 -2.22 18.87
CA TRP A 15 -6.06 -1.31 19.64
C TRP A 15 -6.87 -0.49 20.65
N MET A 16 -8.03 0.01 20.28
CA MET A 16 -8.89 0.81 21.16
C MET A 16 -9.30 0.06 22.43
N ILE A 17 -9.53 -1.24 22.34
CA ILE A 17 -9.96 -2.09 23.47
C ILE A 17 -8.81 -2.85 24.15
N SER A 18 -7.56 -2.65 23.70
CA SER A 18 -6.40 -3.32 24.29
C SER A 18 -6.08 -2.74 25.69
N GLU A 19 -5.47 -3.53 26.55
CA GLU A 19 -5.04 -3.06 27.88
C GLU A 19 -3.87 -2.05 27.83
N ILE A 20 -3.13 -2.04 26.72
CA ILE A 20 -1.97 -1.18 26.52
C ILE A 20 -2.20 -0.30 25.28
N HIS A 21 -2.32 1.00 25.48
CA HIS A 21 -2.58 1.97 24.43
C HIS A 21 -1.28 2.67 23.97
N GLN A 22 -0.38 1.90 23.33
CA GLN A 22 0.74 2.56 22.64
C GLN A 22 0.17 3.56 21.62
N PRO A 23 0.66 4.82 21.57
CA PRO A 23 0.26 5.73 20.51
C PRO A 23 0.42 5.09 19.13
N VAL A 24 -0.62 5.17 18.30
CA VAL A 24 -0.59 4.63 16.95
C VAL A 24 -0.03 5.68 15.99
N LEU A 25 0.95 5.27 15.19
CA LEU A 25 1.46 6.05 14.08
C LEU A 25 0.94 5.44 12.77
N LEU A 26 -0.05 6.08 12.17
CA LEU A 26 -0.70 5.62 10.94
C LEU A 26 0.07 6.14 9.72
N ARG A 27 0.76 5.24 9.05
CA ARG A 27 1.70 5.51 7.95
C ARG A 27 1.09 5.13 6.60
N GLY A 28 1.55 5.73 5.54
CA GLY A 28 1.11 5.44 4.16
C GLY A 28 1.04 6.69 3.30
N ALA A 29 0.97 6.51 2.00
CA ALA A 29 0.92 7.59 1.03
C ALA A 29 -0.23 8.58 1.27
N ARG A 30 -0.15 9.75 0.65
CA ARG A 30 -1.24 10.73 0.68
C ARG A 30 -2.53 10.15 0.09
N GLN A 31 -3.67 10.62 0.62
CA GLN A 31 -5.00 10.31 0.12
C GLN A 31 -5.41 8.82 0.19
N THR A 32 -4.70 7.99 0.97
CA THR A 32 -5.06 6.59 1.23
C THR A 32 -6.21 6.43 2.24
N GLY A 33 -6.66 7.53 2.87
CA GLY A 33 -7.81 7.55 3.76
C GLY A 33 -7.48 7.48 5.26
N LYS A 34 -6.24 7.75 5.67
CA LYS A 34 -5.78 7.71 7.07
C LYS A 34 -6.68 8.52 8.01
N SER A 35 -6.82 9.82 7.76
CA SER A 35 -7.64 10.71 8.61
C SER A 35 -9.12 10.29 8.63
N SER A 36 -9.64 9.76 7.50
CA SER A 36 -11.00 9.24 7.44
C SER A 36 -11.21 7.99 8.31
N ALA A 37 -10.22 7.10 8.39
CA ALA A 37 -10.26 5.92 9.26
C ALA A 37 -10.25 6.33 10.74
N VAL A 38 -9.41 7.30 11.12
CA VAL A 38 -9.37 7.83 12.50
C VAL A 38 -10.68 8.52 12.87
N ARG A 39 -11.22 9.38 12.00
CA ARG A 39 -12.54 10.02 12.22
C ARG A 39 -13.68 9.00 12.30
N ASN A 40 -13.57 7.86 11.63
CA ASN A 40 -14.55 6.79 11.75
C ASN A 40 -14.44 6.10 13.13
N LEU A 41 -13.22 5.81 13.59
CA LEU A 41 -12.97 5.27 14.93
C LEU A 41 -13.43 6.23 16.02
N ALA A 42 -13.22 7.54 15.84
CA ALA A 42 -13.56 8.59 16.79
C ALA A 42 -15.05 8.60 17.21
N LYS A 43 -15.95 8.09 16.36
CA LYS A 43 -17.38 7.95 16.70
C LYS A 43 -17.66 7.02 17.89
N LYS A 44 -16.65 6.26 18.33
CA LYS A 44 -16.73 5.33 19.47
C LYS A 44 -16.21 5.94 20.78
N PHE A 45 -15.74 7.19 20.74
CA PHE A 45 -15.24 7.93 21.90
C PHE A 45 -16.23 9.02 22.32
N ASP A 46 -16.20 9.39 23.58
CA ASP A 46 -17.03 10.48 24.12
C ASP A 46 -16.53 11.84 23.63
N TYR A 47 -15.21 11.99 23.51
CA TYR A 47 -14.55 13.21 23.07
C TYR A 47 -13.53 12.91 21.98
N PHE A 48 -13.43 13.83 21.04
CA PHE A 48 -12.49 13.72 19.91
C PHE A 48 -11.83 15.08 19.68
N LEU A 49 -10.51 15.12 19.77
CA LEU A 49 -9.73 16.31 19.43
C LEU A 49 -8.81 15.95 18.24
N GLU A 50 -9.06 16.58 17.10
CA GLU A 50 -8.23 16.49 15.91
C GLU A 50 -7.42 17.78 15.74
N ILE A 51 -6.10 17.63 15.58
CA ILE A 51 -5.16 18.74 15.35
C ILE A 51 -4.43 18.46 14.05
N ASN A 52 -4.60 19.33 13.05
CA ASN A 52 -3.85 19.28 11.79
C ASN A 52 -2.64 20.21 11.89
N PHE A 53 -1.46 19.63 12.00
CA PHE A 53 -0.23 20.42 12.15
C PHE A 53 0.22 21.14 10.87
N GLU A 54 -0.31 20.86 9.69
CA GLU A 54 -0.05 21.69 8.51
C GLU A 54 -0.82 23.00 8.55
N GLU A 55 -2.02 23.01 9.15
CA GLU A 55 -2.93 24.16 9.18
C GLU A 55 -2.84 24.96 10.48
N ASP A 56 -2.70 24.27 11.61
CA ASP A 56 -2.78 24.85 12.94
C ASP A 56 -1.40 25.30 13.47
N LYS A 57 -1.11 26.58 13.33
CA LYS A 57 0.13 27.19 13.80
C LYS A 57 0.17 27.32 15.33
N GLU A 58 -0.98 27.53 15.97
CA GLU A 58 -1.06 27.70 17.43
C GLU A 58 -0.76 26.37 18.13
N ALA A 59 -1.32 25.28 17.62
CA ALA A 59 -0.95 23.95 18.09
C ALA A 59 0.55 23.70 17.99
N ARG A 60 1.19 24.04 16.84
CA ARG A 60 2.65 23.89 16.71
C ARG A 60 3.40 24.64 17.79
N LEU A 61 3.02 25.89 18.09
CA LEU A 61 3.66 26.70 19.13
C LEU A 61 3.51 26.07 20.53
N ILE A 62 2.39 25.37 20.81
CA ILE A 62 2.22 24.65 22.08
C ILE A 62 3.27 23.54 22.22
N PHE A 63 3.49 22.75 21.15
CA PHE A 63 4.45 21.64 21.15
C PHE A 63 5.91 22.08 21.04
N GLU A 64 6.20 23.21 20.42
CA GLU A 64 7.55 23.76 20.27
C GLU A 64 8.14 24.32 21.58
N LYS A 65 7.30 24.65 22.55
CA LYS A 65 7.79 25.06 23.89
C LYS A 65 8.42 23.85 24.58
N SER A 66 9.74 23.86 24.67
CA SER A 66 10.54 22.80 25.28
C SER A 66 10.07 22.44 26.70
N ASN A 67 10.15 21.15 27.07
CA ASN A 67 9.88 20.57 28.38
C ASN A 67 8.40 20.48 28.84
N LEU A 68 7.44 20.46 27.93
CA LEU A 68 6.06 20.20 28.32
C LEU A 68 5.85 18.69 28.56
N THR A 69 5.33 18.36 29.75
CA THR A 69 4.85 16.99 30.03
C THR A 69 3.55 16.73 29.27
N PRO A 70 3.16 15.47 28.99
CA PRO A 70 1.88 15.15 28.38
C PRO A 70 0.68 15.77 29.11
N GLN A 71 0.69 15.79 30.45
CA GLN A 71 -0.36 16.41 31.24
C GLN A 71 -0.48 17.91 30.94
N LEU A 72 0.66 18.60 30.94
CA LEU A 72 0.68 20.05 30.65
C LEU A 72 0.29 20.37 29.20
N LEU A 73 0.66 19.45 28.26
CA LEU A 73 0.20 19.54 26.87
C LEU A 73 -1.33 19.41 26.82
N CYS A 74 -1.91 18.41 27.49
CA CYS A 74 -3.35 18.21 27.54
C CYS A 74 -4.10 19.43 28.16
N GLU A 75 -3.58 20.02 29.24
CA GLU A 75 -4.14 21.23 29.82
C GLU A 75 -4.16 22.41 28.85
N LYS A 76 -3.05 22.60 28.10
CA LYS A 76 -2.97 23.68 27.11
C LYS A 76 -3.86 23.40 25.89
N LEU A 77 -3.93 22.16 25.44
CA LEU A 77 -4.84 21.78 24.37
C LEU A 77 -6.30 21.95 24.79
N TYR A 78 -6.65 21.53 26.01
CA TYR A 78 -7.99 21.79 26.56
C TYR A 78 -8.31 23.30 26.59
N SER A 79 -7.39 24.13 27.11
CA SER A 79 -7.59 25.57 27.17
C SER A 79 -7.72 26.26 25.80
N ASN A 80 -7.16 25.66 24.75
CA ASN A 80 -7.19 26.24 23.40
C ASN A 80 -8.38 25.75 22.55
N TYR A 81 -8.87 24.53 22.81
CA TYR A 81 -9.89 23.89 21.95
C TYR A 81 -11.21 23.62 22.66
N ASP A 82 -11.31 23.81 23.97
CA ASP A 82 -12.48 23.52 24.80
C ASP A 82 -13.00 22.07 24.68
N VAL A 83 -12.13 21.12 24.33
CA VAL A 83 -12.45 19.70 24.23
C VAL A 83 -11.84 18.97 25.42
N PRO A 84 -12.64 18.31 26.28
CA PRO A 84 -12.12 17.56 27.42
C PRO A 84 -11.16 16.45 26.98
N ILE A 85 -10.00 16.36 27.65
CA ILE A 85 -9.01 15.31 27.41
C ILE A 85 -8.98 14.42 28.65
N ILE A 86 -9.72 13.31 28.57
CA ILE A 86 -9.94 12.37 29.68
C ILE A 86 -9.45 10.99 29.24
N GLU A 87 -8.52 10.41 30.00
CA GLU A 87 -8.02 9.05 29.76
C GLU A 87 -9.18 8.04 29.65
N GLY A 88 -9.10 7.13 28.70
CA GLY A 88 -10.13 6.14 28.38
C GLY A 88 -11.36 6.66 27.64
N ARG A 89 -11.58 7.98 27.56
CA ARG A 89 -12.79 8.59 26.96
C ARG A 89 -12.51 9.50 25.77
N THR A 90 -11.29 10.03 25.65
CA THR A 90 -10.90 10.95 24.58
C THR A 90 -9.96 10.28 23.59
N LEU A 91 -10.22 10.46 22.31
CA LEU A 91 -9.26 10.19 21.24
C LEU A 91 -8.57 11.49 20.86
N LEU A 92 -7.24 11.56 21.03
CA LEU A 92 -6.40 12.61 20.44
C LEU A 92 -5.93 12.17 19.07
N PHE A 93 -6.13 13.00 18.08
CA PHE A 93 -5.65 12.75 16.72
C PHE A 93 -4.74 13.86 16.22
N PHE A 94 -3.51 13.52 15.93
CA PHE A 94 -2.48 14.40 15.39
C PHE A 94 -2.31 14.13 13.90
N ASP A 95 -3.01 14.92 13.07
CA ASP A 95 -2.93 14.79 11.61
C ASP A 95 -1.78 15.63 11.05
N GLU A 96 -1.18 15.16 9.95
CA GLU A 96 0.00 15.74 9.29
C GLU A 96 1.13 16.05 10.30
N ILE A 97 1.36 15.11 11.23
CA ILE A 97 2.27 15.27 12.39
C ILE A 97 3.71 15.58 11.96
N GLN A 98 4.14 15.21 10.72
CA GLN A 98 5.48 15.53 10.21
C GLN A 98 5.73 17.05 10.10
N ALA A 99 4.69 17.87 10.14
CA ALA A 99 4.84 19.34 10.17
C ALA A 99 5.27 19.86 11.55
N CYS A 100 5.30 19.01 12.59
CA CYS A 100 5.70 19.36 13.96
C CYS A 100 6.56 18.25 14.59
N THR A 101 7.88 18.30 14.39
CA THR A 101 8.83 17.30 14.93
C THR A 101 8.73 17.13 16.46
N PRO A 102 8.50 18.20 17.28
CA PRO A 102 8.27 18.04 18.71
C PRO A 102 7.02 17.19 19.04
N ALA A 103 5.95 17.28 18.25
CA ALA A 103 4.75 16.46 18.44
C ALA A 103 5.06 14.97 18.22
N ILE A 104 5.84 14.61 17.19
CA ILE A 104 6.30 13.23 16.98
C ILE A 104 7.10 12.75 18.20
N SER A 105 8.02 13.57 18.70
CA SER A 105 8.86 13.24 19.85
C SER A 105 8.04 13.08 21.13
N SER A 106 6.90 13.76 21.26
CA SER A 106 6.04 13.68 22.43
C SER A 106 5.25 12.37 22.53
N LEU A 107 5.04 11.65 21.44
CA LEU A 107 4.24 10.42 21.41
C LEU A 107 4.71 9.39 22.45
N ARG A 108 6.03 9.19 22.58
CA ARG A 108 6.59 8.27 23.57
C ARG A 108 6.24 8.64 25.00
N PHE A 109 6.16 9.95 25.30
CA PHE A 109 5.85 10.43 26.66
C PHE A 109 4.38 10.28 26.99
N PHE A 110 3.47 10.37 26.00
CA PHE A 110 2.06 10.00 26.20
C PHE A 110 1.95 8.56 26.67
N PHE A 111 2.64 7.63 26.03
CA PHE A 111 2.65 6.23 26.46
C PHE A 111 3.22 6.04 27.87
N GLU A 112 4.32 6.74 28.22
CA GLU A 112 5.01 6.55 29.50
C GLU A 112 4.27 7.20 30.67
N LYS A 113 3.51 8.28 30.46
CA LYS A 113 2.94 9.12 31.53
C LYS A 113 1.42 9.19 31.53
N MET A 114 0.77 8.84 30.43
CA MET A 114 -0.69 8.79 30.27
C MET A 114 -1.08 7.55 29.44
N PRO A 115 -0.80 6.32 29.96
CA PRO A 115 -0.93 5.09 29.17
C PRO A 115 -2.38 4.78 28.78
N ASP A 116 -3.37 5.30 29.49
CA ASP A 116 -4.79 5.08 29.21
C ASP A 116 -5.36 6.13 28.22
N LEU A 117 -4.56 7.11 27.79
CA LEU A 117 -4.99 8.08 26.80
C LEU A 117 -4.80 7.53 25.38
N HIS A 118 -5.87 7.54 24.61
CA HIS A 118 -5.83 7.10 23.22
C HIS A 118 -5.27 8.20 22.31
N VAL A 119 -4.10 7.93 21.74
CA VAL A 119 -3.43 8.88 20.84
C VAL A 119 -3.16 8.20 19.50
N ILE A 120 -3.63 8.81 18.42
CA ILE A 120 -3.30 8.43 17.04
C ILE A 120 -2.61 9.61 16.37
N ALA A 121 -1.53 9.33 15.67
CA ALA A 121 -0.87 10.30 14.80
C ALA A 121 -0.87 9.77 13.36
N ALA A 122 -1.05 10.64 12.39
CA ALA A 122 -0.97 10.30 10.98
C ALA A 122 -0.14 11.33 10.22
N GLY A 123 0.46 10.87 9.14
CA GLY A 123 1.17 11.74 8.21
C GLY A 123 1.56 11.01 6.94
N SER A 124 1.74 11.75 5.89
CA SER A 124 2.06 11.20 4.57
C SER A 124 3.55 11.17 4.26
N LEU A 125 4.32 12.02 4.94
CA LEU A 125 5.77 12.19 4.75
C LEU A 125 6.55 11.87 6.03
N LEU A 126 6.00 10.99 6.84
CA LEU A 126 6.54 10.62 8.15
C LEU A 126 7.95 10.06 8.07
N GLU A 127 8.27 9.28 7.03
CA GLU A 127 9.61 8.70 6.85
C GLU A 127 10.69 9.78 6.84
N PHE A 128 10.39 10.91 6.18
CA PHE A 128 11.33 12.03 6.11
C PHE A 128 11.54 12.72 7.45
N ALA A 129 10.46 12.92 8.21
CA ALA A 129 10.54 13.53 9.53
C ALA A 129 11.25 12.62 10.54
N MET A 130 11.02 11.30 10.44
CA MET A 130 11.61 10.32 11.33
C MET A 130 13.14 10.20 11.16
N GLU A 131 13.68 10.40 9.95
CA GLU A 131 15.13 10.45 9.75
C GLU A 131 15.82 11.62 10.48
N GLU A 132 15.08 12.71 10.73
CA GLU A 132 15.57 13.89 11.41
C GLU A 132 15.52 13.78 12.96
N ILE A 133 14.83 12.74 13.49
CA ILE A 133 14.63 12.57 14.93
C ILE A 133 15.71 11.62 15.50
N PRO A 134 16.58 12.08 16.43
CA PRO A 134 17.67 11.26 16.97
C PRO A 134 17.22 10.00 17.73
N SER A 135 16.03 10.01 18.29
CA SER A 135 15.47 8.89 19.07
C SER A 135 13.97 8.83 18.88
N PHE A 136 13.53 7.91 18.02
CA PHE A 136 12.14 7.60 17.83
C PHE A 136 11.73 6.50 18.81
N GLY A 137 10.96 6.80 19.85
CA GLY A 137 10.45 5.95 20.92
C GLY A 137 10.29 4.45 20.65
N VAL A 138 11.40 3.75 20.40
CA VAL A 138 11.44 2.32 20.06
C VAL A 138 10.68 1.52 21.10
N GLY A 139 9.72 0.70 20.68
CA GLY A 139 8.88 -0.12 21.57
C GLY A 139 7.77 0.66 22.31
N ARG A 140 7.64 1.98 22.08
CA ARG A 140 6.64 2.83 22.74
C ARG A 140 5.57 3.39 21.79
N ILE A 141 5.76 3.20 20.50
CA ILE A 141 4.87 3.66 19.44
C ILE A 141 4.54 2.48 18.52
N ARG A 142 3.28 2.31 18.19
CA ARG A 142 2.79 1.25 17.30
C ARG A 142 2.62 1.82 15.89
N SER A 143 3.43 1.40 14.94
CA SER A 143 3.24 1.74 13.53
C SER A 143 2.17 0.86 12.89
N LEU A 144 1.24 1.48 12.14
CA LEU A 144 0.30 0.78 11.27
C LEU A 144 0.41 1.34 9.85
N PHE A 145 0.48 0.45 8.85
CA PHE A 145 0.64 0.82 7.46
C PHE A 145 -0.69 0.73 6.71
N MET A 146 -1.06 1.80 6.01
CA MET A 146 -2.31 1.90 5.27
C MET A 146 -2.04 2.17 3.79
N TYR A 147 -2.64 1.34 2.95
CA TYR A 147 -2.54 1.40 1.49
C TYR A 147 -3.88 1.83 0.85
N PRO A 148 -3.95 2.13 -0.45
CA PRO A 148 -5.22 2.20 -1.17
C PRO A 148 -6.05 0.93 -1.00
N PHE A 149 -7.35 0.96 -1.30
CA PHE A 149 -8.23 -0.21 -1.18
C PHE A 149 -7.60 -1.45 -1.82
N SER A 150 -7.70 -2.59 -1.15
CA SER A 150 -7.50 -3.91 -1.75
C SER A 150 -8.75 -4.33 -2.55
N PHE A 151 -8.61 -5.35 -3.39
CA PHE A 151 -9.77 -5.90 -4.09
C PHE A 151 -10.81 -6.48 -3.12
N THR A 152 -10.36 -7.10 -2.04
CA THR A 152 -11.24 -7.56 -0.95
C THR A 152 -12.05 -6.41 -0.35
N GLU A 153 -11.41 -5.31 0.01
CA GLU A 153 -12.09 -4.11 0.54
C GLU A 153 -13.04 -3.49 -0.49
N PHE A 154 -12.66 -3.49 -1.78
CA PHE A 154 -13.52 -3.03 -2.86
C PHE A 154 -14.79 -3.88 -3.00
N LEU A 155 -14.68 -5.21 -2.94
CA LEU A 155 -15.83 -6.10 -2.97
C LEU A 155 -16.77 -5.88 -1.78
N GLU A 156 -16.21 -5.74 -0.57
CA GLU A 156 -16.96 -5.49 0.66
C GLU A 156 -17.69 -4.14 0.59
N ALA A 157 -16.99 -3.07 0.20
CA ALA A 157 -17.55 -1.73 0.05
C ALA A 157 -18.63 -1.63 -1.04
N ASN A 158 -18.53 -2.46 -2.09
CA ASN A 158 -19.54 -2.57 -3.17
C ASN A 158 -20.70 -3.51 -2.82
N GLY A 159 -20.78 -4.02 -1.58
CA GLY A 159 -21.86 -4.89 -1.13
C GLY A 159 -21.78 -6.33 -1.68
N ASN A 160 -20.66 -6.75 -2.28
CA ASN A 160 -20.46 -8.10 -2.81
C ASN A 160 -19.95 -9.08 -1.75
N ILE A 161 -20.54 -9.07 -0.55
CA ILE A 161 -20.12 -9.90 0.59
C ILE A 161 -20.27 -11.38 0.28
N GLY A 162 -21.36 -11.77 -0.39
CA GLY A 162 -21.60 -13.16 -0.82
C GLY A 162 -20.51 -13.64 -1.78
N LEU A 163 -20.16 -12.86 -2.80
CA LEU A 163 -19.08 -13.17 -3.72
C LEU A 163 -17.74 -13.31 -2.99
N LEU A 164 -17.43 -12.39 -2.07
CA LEU A 164 -16.22 -12.45 -1.27
C LEU A 164 -16.17 -13.72 -0.41
N SER A 165 -17.30 -14.14 0.18
CA SER A 165 -17.39 -15.40 0.93
C SER A 165 -17.11 -16.62 0.05
N GLU A 166 -17.66 -16.65 -1.17
CA GLU A 166 -17.41 -17.74 -2.12
C GLU A 166 -15.94 -17.78 -2.56
N ILE A 167 -15.34 -16.62 -2.88
CA ILE A 167 -13.91 -16.53 -3.24
C ILE A 167 -13.01 -17.06 -2.11
N ARG A 168 -13.35 -16.77 -0.84
CA ARG A 168 -12.55 -17.24 0.32
C ARG A 168 -12.66 -18.75 0.56
N LYS A 169 -13.78 -19.36 0.22
CA LYS A 169 -13.99 -20.82 0.36
C LYS A 169 -13.45 -21.62 -0.81
N ALA A 170 -13.39 -20.99 -1.99
CA ALA A 170 -12.97 -21.65 -3.22
C ALA A 170 -11.50 -22.09 -3.17
N ASN A 171 -11.25 -23.23 -3.78
CA ASN A 171 -9.92 -23.81 -3.93
C ASN A 171 -9.90 -24.75 -5.16
N PHE A 172 -8.78 -25.40 -5.42
CA PHE A 172 -8.65 -26.28 -6.61
C PHE A 172 -9.53 -27.54 -6.55
N GLN A 173 -10.00 -27.98 -5.38
CA GLN A 173 -10.95 -29.10 -5.22
C GLN A 173 -12.39 -28.65 -5.37
N ALA A 174 -12.68 -27.41 -5.02
CA ALA A 174 -13.99 -26.76 -5.10
C ALA A 174 -13.85 -25.38 -5.76
N PRO A 175 -13.61 -25.32 -7.10
CA PRO A 175 -13.51 -24.06 -7.81
C PRO A 175 -14.85 -23.33 -7.83
N LEU A 176 -14.81 -22.02 -8.11
CA LEU A 176 -16.04 -21.24 -8.26
C LEU A 176 -16.90 -21.74 -9.42
N ASP A 177 -18.22 -21.65 -9.27
CA ASP A 177 -19.12 -21.74 -10.40
C ASP A 177 -18.76 -20.73 -11.49
N ILE A 178 -18.95 -21.10 -12.76
CA ILE A 178 -18.53 -20.27 -13.90
C ILE A 178 -19.19 -18.89 -13.89
N VAL A 179 -20.43 -18.78 -13.47
CA VAL A 179 -21.17 -17.49 -13.39
C VAL A 179 -20.55 -16.60 -12.32
N VAL A 180 -20.23 -17.19 -11.16
CA VAL A 180 -19.57 -16.49 -10.03
C VAL A 180 -18.16 -16.08 -10.40
N HIS A 181 -17.41 -16.97 -11.05
CA HIS A 181 -16.07 -16.68 -11.57
C HIS A 181 -16.07 -15.50 -12.57
N ASN A 182 -16.99 -15.51 -13.54
CA ASN A 182 -17.10 -14.43 -14.52
C ASN A 182 -17.48 -13.09 -13.87
N LYS A 183 -18.36 -13.11 -12.86
CA LYS A 183 -18.68 -11.93 -12.06
C LYS A 183 -17.44 -11.39 -11.32
N ALA A 184 -16.63 -12.28 -10.73
CA ALA A 184 -15.39 -11.89 -10.06
C ALA A 184 -14.38 -11.26 -11.06
N LEU A 185 -14.25 -11.83 -12.26
CA LEU A 185 -13.40 -11.27 -13.33
C LEU A 185 -13.88 -9.91 -13.81
N TYR A 186 -15.18 -9.70 -13.97
CA TYR A 186 -15.74 -8.39 -14.32
C TYR A 186 -15.40 -7.33 -13.26
N LEU A 187 -15.60 -7.64 -11.97
CA LEU A 187 -15.29 -6.72 -10.87
C LEU A 187 -13.78 -6.50 -10.72
N LEU A 188 -12.96 -7.52 -10.97
CA LEU A 188 -11.51 -7.37 -11.04
C LEU A 188 -11.10 -6.37 -12.13
N LYS A 189 -11.64 -6.54 -13.35
CA LYS A 189 -11.40 -5.62 -14.47
C LYS A 189 -11.73 -4.19 -14.08
N LEU A 190 -12.91 -3.99 -13.51
CA LEU A 190 -13.36 -2.68 -13.06
C LEU A 190 -12.41 -2.08 -12.01
N PHE A 191 -12.06 -2.86 -10.99
CA PHE A 191 -11.16 -2.41 -9.92
C PHE A 191 -9.76 -2.06 -10.46
N MET A 192 -9.22 -2.87 -11.35
CA MET A 192 -7.93 -2.56 -11.97
C MET A 192 -7.97 -1.25 -12.78
N LEU A 193 -9.13 -0.90 -13.36
CA LEU A 193 -9.32 0.33 -14.13
C LEU A 193 -9.43 1.58 -13.24
N ILE A 194 -10.29 1.54 -12.22
CA ILE A 194 -10.52 2.70 -11.35
C ILE A 194 -9.50 2.81 -10.23
N GLY A 195 -8.80 1.71 -9.92
CA GLY A 195 -7.87 1.63 -8.79
C GLY A 195 -8.54 1.55 -7.43
N GLY A 196 -7.71 1.59 -6.40
CA GLY A 196 -8.12 1.53 -4.99
C GLY A 196 -8.05 2.87 -4.26
N MET A 197 -7.86 4.01 -4.95
CA MET A 197 -7.83 5.30 -4.27
C MET A 197 -9.22 5.64 -3.69
N PRO A 198 -9.33 5.97 -2.37
CA PRO A 198 -10.61 6.09 -1.68
C PRO A 198 -11.59 7.05 -2.34
N ALA A 199 -11.11 8.19 -2.84
CA ALA A 199 -11.97 9.18 -3.50
C ALA A 199 -12.60 8.63 -4.79
N VAL A 200 -11.84 7.85 -5.57
CA VAL A 200 -12.30 7.23 -6.82
C VAL A 200 -13.30 6.12 -6.53
N VAL A 201 -12.96 5.23 -5.58
CA VAL A 201 -13.83 4.12 -5.15
C VAL A 201 -15.15 4.64 -4.60
N ALA A 202 -15.12 5.66 -3.73
CA ALA A 202 -16.32 6.28 -3.17
C ALA A 202 -17.20 6.92 -4.26
N LYS A 203 -16.60 7.62 -5.22
CA LYS A 203 -17.34 8.23 -6.33
C LYS A 203 -18.01 7.18 -7.20
N TYR A 204 -17.27 6.14 -7.56
CA TYR A 204 -17.83 5.03 -8.34
C TYR A 204 -19.03 4.38 -7.65
N PHE A 205 -18.98 4.17 -6.31
CA PHE A 205 -20.10 3.52 -5.61
C PHE A 205 -21.34 4.41 -5.51
N ILE A 206 -21.18 5.72 -5.50
CA ILE A 206 -22.31 6.65 -5.45
C ILE A 206 -23.00 6.74 -6.82
N ASP A 207 -22.25 7.00 -7.88
CA ASP A 207 -22.82 7.40 -9.17
C ASP A 207 -22.61 6.38 -10.30
N LYS A 208 -21.71 5.42 -10.13
CA LYS A 208 -21.24 4.49 -11.19
C LYS A 208 -20.69 5.21 -12.43
N ASP A 209 -20.30 6.47 -12.28
CA ASP A 209 -19.82 7.35 -13.36
C ASP A 209 -18.30 7.25 -13.50
N LEU A 210 -17.87 6.58 -14.56
CA LEU A 210 -16.45 6.41 -14.88
C LEU A 210 -15.77 7.69 -15.36
N HIS A 211 -16.54 8.59 -15.96
CA HIS A 211 -15.96 9.87 -16.40
C HIS A 211 -15.55 10.71 -15.19
N GLN A 212 -16.39 10.78 -14.18
CA GLN A 212 -16.05 11.43 -12.91
C GLN A 212 -14.92 10.72 -12.16
N CYS A 213 -14.88 9.40 -12.18
CA CYS A 213 -13.74 8.63 -11.65
C CYS A 213 -12.43 9.03 -12.35
N GLN A 214 -12.47 9.16 -13.66
CA GLN A 214 -11.31 9.61 -14.45
C GLN A 214 -10.87 11.02 -14.06
N GLN A 215 -11.81 11.97 -13.92
CA GLN A 215 -11.48 13.33 -13.48
C GLN A 215 -10.82 13.37 -12.10
N ILE A 216 -11.29 12.53 -11.16
CA ILE A 216 -10.67 12.42 -9.84
C ILE A 216 -9.25 11.85 -9.97
N LEU A 217 -9.03 10.82 -10.78
CA LEU A 217 -7.69 10.27 -11.03
C LEU A 217 -6.75 11.32 -11.63
N ASP A 218 -7.23 12.11 -12.58
CA ASP A 218 -6.46 13.21 -13.19
C ASP A 218 -6.06 14.25 -12.13
N GLY A 219 -6.99 14.64 -11.25
CA GLY A 219 -6.72 15.55 -10.13
C GLY A 219 -5.73 14.97 -9.11
N LEU A 220 -5.82 13.66 -8.83
CA LEU A 220 -4.86 12.95 -7.97
C LEU A 220 -3.45 12.98 -8.56
N ILE A 221 -3.31 12.75 -9.86
CA ILE A 221 -2.02 12.77 -10.56
C ILE A 221 -1.39 14.17 -10.49
N VAL A 222 -2.18 15.22 -10.73
CA VAL A 222 -1.71 16.60 -10.59
C VAL A 222 -1.22 16.86 -9.18
N SER A 223 -2.03 16.54 -8.17
CA SER A 223 -1.68 16.71 -6.75
C SER A 223 -0.42 15.93 -6.34
N LEU A 224 -0.24 14.70 -6.84
CA LEU A 224 0.97 13.90 -6.58
C LEU A 224 2.23 14.57 -7.15
N ARG A 225 2.12 15.15 -8.37
CA ARG A 225 3.25 15.87 -8.99
C ARG A 225 3.55 17.19 -8.28
N ASP A 226 2.54 17.92 -7.84
CA ASP A 226 2.70 19.16 -7.08
C ASP A 226 3.41 18.90 -5.74
N ASP A 227 3.17 17.74 -5.12
CA ASP A 227 3.85 17.33 -3.90
C ASP A 227 5.36 17.11 -4.09
N PHE A 228 5.85 16.87 -5.31
CA PHE A 228 7.29 16.77 -5.57
C PHE A 228 8.03 18.07 -5.19
N ALA A 229 7.36 19.21 -5.23
CA ALA A 229 7.92 20.47 -4.75
C ALA A 229 8.17 20.49 -3.22
N LYS A 230 7.47 19.68 -2.44
CA LYS A 230 7.68 19.55 -0.98
C LYS A 230 9.00 18.85 -0.65
N TYR A 231 9.50 18.03 -1.57
CA TYR A 231 10.79 17.31 -1.42
C TYR A 231 12.00 18.13 -1.85
N LYS A 232 11.81 19.36 -2.36
CA LYS A 232 12.88 20.20 -2.96
C LYS A 232 14.06 20.50 -2.03
N LYS A 233 13.90 20.41 -0.71
CA LYS A 233 15.00 20.56 0.24
C LYS A 233 16.08 19.47 0.07
N ARG A 234 15.71 18.30 -0.49
CA ARG A 234 16.60 17.14 -0.68
C ARG A 234 17.01 16.95 -2.14
N ILE A 235 16.03 17.03 -3.06
CA ILE A 235 16.23 16.76 -4.51
C ILE A 235 15.33 17.72 -5.32
N PRO A 236 15.81 18.28 -6.44
CA PRO A 236 15.00 19.13 -7.31
C PRO A 236 13.74 18.41 -7.83
N ALA A 237 12.59 19.08 -7.81
CA ALA A 237 11.31 18.49 -8.24
C ALA A 237 11.35 17.95 -9.68
N VAL A 238 12.11 18.59 -10.58
CA VAL A 238 12.27 18.13 -11.97
C VAL A 238 12.95 16.77 -12.04
N GLN A 239 13.96 16.55 -11.21
CA GLN A 239 14.67 15.25 -11.10
C GLN A 239 13.76 14.17 -10.56
N ILE A 240 12.89 14.49 -9.57
CA ILE A 240 11.91 13.55 -9.02
C ILE A 240 10.88 13.19 -10.09
N SER A 241 10.40 14.18 -10.87
CA SER A 241 9.48 13.96 -12.00
C SER A 241 10.09 13.05 -13.06
N ALA A 242 11.34 13.29 -13.46
CA ALA A 242 12.05 12.44 -14.43
C ALA A 242 12.19 10.99 -13.93
N ALA A 243 12.52 10.80 -12.64
CA ALA A 243 12.60 9.48 -12.03
C ALA A 243 11.22 8.79 -11.97
N PHE A 244 10.16 9.52 -11.61
CA PHE A 244 8.79 9.02 -11.59
C PHE A 244 8.35 8.55 -12.98
N ASP A 245 8.57 9.37 -14.02
CA ASP A 245 8.23 9.02 -15.40
C ASP A 245 9.05 7.83 -15.89
N SER A 246 10.33 7.71 -15.46
CA SER A 246 11.16 6.54 -15.75
C SER A 246 10.60 5.27 -15.12
N VAL A 247 10.10 5.34 -13.87
CA VAL A 247 9.45 4.21 -13.19
C VAL A 247 8.20 3.76 -13.96
N ILE A 248 7.29 4.70 -14.30
CA ILE A 248 6.06 4.39 -15.03
C ILE A 248 6.33 3.65 -16.33
N ARG A 249 7.37 4.05 -17.07
CA ARG A 249 7.74 3.39 -18.34
C ARG A 249 8.34 1.99 -18.17
N GLN A 250 8.83 1.64 -16.99
CA GLN A 250 9.53 0.38 -16.73
C GLN A 250 8.75 -0.62 -15.85
N ILE A 251 7.51 -0.29 -15.44
CA ILE A 251 6.67 -1.23 -14.67
C ILE A 251 6.51 -2.55 -15.46
N GLY A 252 6.63 -3.69 -14.75
CA GLY A 252 6.64 -5.03 -15.31
C GLY A 252 8.02 -5.48 -15.83
N ASN A 253 9.06 -4.68 -15.62
CA ASN A 253 10.43 -5.02 -15.98
C ASN A 253 11.38 -4.73 -14.81
N LYS A 254 12.56 -5.36 -14.86
CA LYS A 254 13.67 -4.98 -13.99
C LYS A 254 13.98 -3.49 -14.18
N PHE A 255 13.99 -2.74 -13.10
CA PHE A 255 14.23 -1.30 -13.17
C PHE A 255 15.69 -0.99 -13.45
N LEU A 256 15.92 -0.20 -14.49
CA LEU A 256 17.22 0.35 -14.82
C LEU A 256 17.25 1.83 -14.43
N TYR A 257 18.22 2.20 -13.59
CA TYR A 257 18.42 3.57 -13.15
C TYR A 257 19.03 4.42 -14.26
N VAL A 258 18.29 4.57 -15.36
CA VAL A 258 18.73 5.33 -16.55
C VAL A 258 17.71 6.41 -16.85
N ASP A 259 18.20 7.62 -17.04
CA ASP A 259 17.41 8.69 -17.63
C ASP A 259 17.49 8.60 -19.17
N LYS A 260 16.32 8.44 -19.84
CA LYS A 260 16.29 8.36 -21.31
C LYS A 260 16.76 9.63 -22.00
N GLU A 261 16.56 10.77 -21.36
CA GLU A 261 16.98 12.07 -21.86
C GLU A 261 18.45 12.40 -21.54
N GLN A 262 19.11 11.51 -20.75
CA GLN A 262 20.50 11.62 -20.32
C GLN A 262 20.84 12.92 -19.55
N VAL A 263 19.83 13.57 -18.99
CA VAL A 263 20.00 14.80 -18.18
C VAL A 263 20.53 14.45 -16.78
N TYR A 264 20.10 13.31 -16.23
CA TYR A 264 20.44 12.87 -14.89
C TYR A 264 21.29 11.60 -14.88
N SER A 265 22.28 11.56 -14.00
CA SER A 265 23.08 10.35 -13.76
C SER A 265 22.25 9.24 -13.11
N ALA A 266 22.70 7.98 -13.23
CA ALA A 266 22.07 6.84 -12.57
C ALA A 266 21.97 7.02 -11.04
N TYR A 267 22.95 7.67 -10.42
CA TYR A 267 22.93 8.00 -8.99
C TYR A 267 21.83 9.00 -8.63
N GLN A 268 21.64 10.03 -9.44
CA GLN A 268 20.57 11.02 -9.24
C GLN A 268 19.18 10.39 -9.39
N ILE A 269 18.97 9.56 -10.42
CA ILE A 269 17.72 8.83 -10.59
C ILE A 269 17.48 7.88 -9.42
N LYS A 270 18.51 7.15 -8.95
CA LYS A 270 18.40 6.29 -7.78
C LYS A 270 17.92 7.05 -6.54
N ASN A 271 18.55 8.18 -6.23
CA ASN A 271 18.18 8.97 -5.05
C ASN A 271 16.73 9.48 -5.13
N ALA A 272 16.28 9.90 -6.32
CA ALA A 272 14.91 10.33 -6.54
C ALA A 272 13.91 9.16 -6.40
N VAL A 273 14.27 7.96 -6.86
CA VAL A 273 13.46 6.75 -6.68
C VAL A 273 13.35 6.37 -5.20
N GLU A 274 14.45 6.39 -4.43
CA GLU A 274 14.40 6.11 -2.98
C GLU A 274 13.45 7.10 -2.27
N LEU A 275 13.46 8.36 -2.68
CA LEU A 275 12.57 9.37 -2.13
C LEU A 275 11.10 9.08 -2.46
N LEU A 276 10.78 8.63 -3.67
CA LEU A 276 9.44 8.19 -4.06
C LEU A 276 8.99 6.93 -3.29
N ILE A 277 9.93 6.02 -2.98
CA ILE A 277 9.68 4.85 -2.12
C ILE A 277 9.34 5.30 -0.69
N MET A 278 10.10 6.22 -0.11
CA MET A 278 9.83 6.79 1.21
C MET A 278 8.48 7.50 1.28
N ALA A 279 8.07 8.17 0.19
CA ALA A 279 6.74 8.77 0.08
C ALA A 279 5.60 7.75 -0.06
N GLY A 280 5.91 6.46 -0.20
CA GLY A 280 4.93 5.39 -0.40
C GLY A 280 4.29 5.39 -1.78
N LEU A 281 4.83 6.14 -2.75
CA LEU A 281 4.32 6.20 -4.12
C LEU A 281 4.81 5.03 -4.95
N ILE A 282 6.03 4.58 -4.68
CA ILE A 282 6.69 3.46 -5.36
C ILE A 282 6.95 2.34 -4.37
N ILE A 283 6.65 1.12 -4.77
CA ILE A 283 6.83 -0.09 -3.96
C ILE A 283 7.89 -0.95 -4.63
N PRO A 284 9.04 -1.19 -3.97
CA PRO A 284 10.09 -2.02 -4.51
C PRO A 284 9.75 -3.51 -4.36
N VAL A 285 10.00 -4.28 -5.41
CA VAL A 285 10.09 -5.75 -5.41
C VAL A 285 11.56 -6.09 -5.57
N THR A 286 12.20 -6.58 -4.51
CA THR A 286 13.66 -6.74 -4.46
C THR A 286 14.04 -8.17 -4.86
N HIS A 287 15.14 -8.31 -5.61
CA HIS A 287 15.68 -9.63 -5.94
C HIS A 287 16.14 -10.38 -4.69
N THR A 288 15.80 -11.66 -4.61
CA THR A 288 16.36 -12.59 -3.61
C THR A 288 16.93 -13.83 -4.30
N SER A 289 18.04 -14.35 -3.80
CA SER A 289 18.60 -15.62 -4.26
C SER A 289 17.75 -16.81 -3.85
N ALA A 290 16.91 -16.67 -2.82
CA ALA A 290 15.92 -17.66 -2.37
C ALA A 290 16.50 -19.08 -2.13
N ASN A 291 17.71 -19.20 -1.54
CA ASN A 291 18.31 -20.48 -1.19
C ASN A 291 17.82 -21.00 0.17
N GLY A 292 17.21 -20.12 0.98
CA GLY A 292 16.72 -20.45 2.32
C GLY A 292 15.80 -19.39 2.89
N LEU A 293 15.37 -19.57 4.12
CA LEU A 293 14.55 -18.63 4.88
C LEU A 293 15.40 -17.97 5.98
N PRO A 294 15.15 -16.70 6.31
CA PRO A 294 14.14 -15.79 5.71
C PRO A 294 14.59 -15.25 4.34
N LEU A 295 13.63 -15.00 3.44
CA LEU A 295 13.91 -14.51 2.07
C LEU A 295 14.73 -13.22 2.03
N GLY A 296 14.56 -12.35 3.03
CA GLY A 296 15.28 -11.09 3.16
C GLY A 296 16.78 -11.22 3.47
N ALA A 297 17.25 -12.42 3.87
CA ALA A 297 18.67 -12.64 4.19
C ALA A 297 19.58 -12.64 2.95
N GLU A 298 19.02 -12.95 1.77
CA GLU A 298 19.78 -13.11 0.53
C GLU A 298 19.33 -12.13 -0.57
N ILE A 299 18.99 -10.91 -0.18
CA ILE A 299 18.56 -9.88 -1.14
C ILE A 299 19.74 -9.28 -1.89
N ASN A 300 19.50 -8.92 -3.15
CA ASN A 300 20.37 -8.07 -3.93
C ASN A 300 19.69 -6.73 -4.22
N PRO A 301 19.95 -5.68 -3.41
CA PRO A 301 19.25 -4.40 -3.52
C PRO A 301 19.56 -3.62 -4.81
N LYS A 302 20.55 -4.05 -5.60
CA LYS A 302 20.83 -3.48 -6.92
C LYS A 302 19.81 -3.90 -7.97
N PHE A 303 19.11 -5.00 -7.74
CA PHE A 303 18.15 -5.55 -8.66
C PHE A 303 16.74 -5.44 -8.08
N ARG A 304 15.96 -4.57 -8.67
CA ARG A 304 14.57 -4.29 -8.24
C ARG A 304 13.65 -4.22 -9.45
N LYS A 305 12.42 -4.67 -9.26
CA LYS A 305 11.26 -4.23 -10.02
C LYS A 305 10.55 -3.16 -9.19
N LEU A 306 9.82 -2.27 -9.82
CA LEU A 306 9.13 -1.18 -9.14
C LEU A 306 7.66 -1.20 -9.52
N LEU A 307 6.78 -1.05 -8.52
CA LEU A 307 5.34 -0.94 -8.70
C LEU A 307 4.91 0.47 -8.28
N LEU A 308 3.86 0.98 -8.93
CA LEU A 308 3.18 2.19 -8.45
C LEU A 308 2.13 1.81 -7.39
N LEU A 309 1.82 2.71 -6.48
CA LEU A 309 0.88 2.46 -5.37
C LEU A 309 -0.55 2.08 -5.79
N ASP A 310 -0.96 2.40 -7.03
CA ASP A 310 -2.35 2.23 -7.50
C ASP A 310 -2.45 1.97 -9.00
N THR A 311 -3.29 0.98 -9.38
CA THR A 311 -3.47 0.58 -10.78
C THR A 311 -4.24 1.61 -11.60
N GLY A 312 -5.22 2.29 -11.03
CA GLY A 312 -5.99 3.32 -11.70
C GLY A 312 -5.13 4.53 -12.07
N ILE A 313 -4.31 5.00 -11.12
CA ILE A 313 -3.32 6.06 -11.38
C ILE A 313 -2.34 5.64 -12.46
N PHE A 314 -1.84 4.40 -12.41
CA PHE A 314 -0.90 3.88 -13.41
C PHE A 314 -1.49 3.91 -14.81
N GLN A 315 -2.70 3.42 -14.99
CA GLN A 315 -3.36 3.38 -16.29
C GLN A 315 -3.63 4.79 -16.83
N ARG A 316 -4.04 5.73 -15.98
CA ARG A 316 -4.22 7.13 -16.38
C ARG A 316 -2.92 7.79 -16.81
N LEU A 317 -1.82 7.53 -16.13
CA LEU A 317 -0.48 8.00 -16.53
C LEU A 317 -0.03 7.45 -17.89
N LEU A 318 -0.50 6.26 -18.27
CA LEU A 318 -0.30 5.68 -19.60
C LEU A 318 -1.27 6.22 -20.67
N GLY A 319 -2.19 7.12 -20.31
CA GLY A 319 -3.13 7.76 -21.24
C GLY A 319 -4.40 6.95 -21.51
N LEU A 320 -4.70 5.89 -20.73
CA LEU A 320 -5.91 5.09 -20.92
C LEU A 320 -7.16 5.88 -20.51
N LYS A 321 -8.19 5.85 -21.38
CA LYS A 321 -9.52 6.40 -21.09
C LYS A 321 -10.41 5.29 -20.51
N LEU A 322 -11.00 5.54 -19.32
CA LEU A 322 -11.78 4.52 -18.62
C LEU A 322 -13.02 4.08 -19.39
N SER A 323 -13.69 5.00 -20.08
CA SER A 323 -14.87 4.72 -20.90
C SER A 323 -14.60 3.75 -22.04
N ASP A 324 -13.49 3.95 -22.75
CA ASP A 324 -13.17 3.19 -23.98
C ASP A 324 -12.85 1.71 -23.67
N ILE A 325 -12.48 1.45 -22.43
CA ILE A 325 -12.01 0.12 -22.00
C ILE A 325 -13.16 -0.77 -21.56
N LEU A 326 -14.18 -0.23 -20.85
CA LEU A 326 -15.33 -1.04 -20.41
C LEU A 326 -16.20 -1.49 -21.58
N LEU A 327 -16.19 -0.73 -22.68
CA LEU A 327 -16.90 -1.08 -23.92
C LEU A 327 -16.19 -2.19 -24.70
N ASN A 328 -14.92 -2.48 -24.38
CA ASN A 328 -14.14 -3.46 -25.08
C ASN A 328 -14.18 -4.82 -24.33
N GLU A 329 -14.76 -5.85 -24.97
CA GLU A 329 -14.87 -7.19 -24.39
C GLU A 329 -13.49 -7.88 -24.25
N ASN A 330 -12.47 -7.47 -25.00
CA ASN A 330 -11.13 -8.01 -24.96
C ASN A 330 -10.28 -7.42 -23.83
N PHE A 331 -10.40 -8.00 -22.64
CA PHE A 331 -9.53 -7.69 -21.49
C PHE A 331 -8.05 -7.96 -21.79
N ASP A 332 -7.77 -8.94 -22.62
CA ASP A 332 -6.40 -9.34 -23.01
C ASP A 332 -5.63 -8.23 -23.74
N ALA A 333 -6.33 -7.31 -24.42
CA ALA A 333 -5.71 -6.18 -25.12
C ALA A 333 -5.18 -5.10 -24.17
N ILE A 334 -5.77 -4.99 -22.97
CA ILE A 334 -5.45 -3.97 -21.95
C ILE A 334 -4.34 -4.47 -21.02
N ASN A 335 -4.25 -5.77 -20.87
CA ASN A 335 -3.49 -6.43 -19.82
C ASN A 335 -2.12 -6.94 -20.30
N LYS A 336 -1.36 -6.10 -20.99
CA LYS A 336 0.01 -6.44 -21.38
C LYS A 336 0.91 -6.56 -20.15
N GLY A 337 0.91 -7.74 -19.52
CA GLY A 337 1.90 -8.20 -18.54
C GLY A 337 2.06 -7.33 -17.27
N GLY A 338 2.53 -6.12 -17.44
CA GLY A 338 2.92 -5.26 -16.31
C GLY A 338 1.78 -4.85 -15.36
N ILE A 339 0.53 -4.71 -15.86
CA ILE A 339 -0.61 -4.32 -14.99
C ILE A 339 -1.03 -5.49 -14.11
N ALA A 340 -1.09 -6.71 -14.66
CA ALA A 340 -1.44 -7.90 -13.87
C ALA A 340 -0.38 -8.20 -12.81
N GLU A 341 0.90 -8.07 -13.15
CA GLU A 341 2.01 -8.22 -12.22
C GLU A 341 1.93 -7.13 -11.12
N MET A 342 1.71 -5.87 -11.50
CA MET A 342 1.54 -4.77 -10.54
C MET A 342 0.35 -5.02 -9.61
N PHE A 343 -0.81 -5.42 -10.14
CA PHE A 343 -1.98 -5.74 -9.33
C PHE A 343 -1.67 -6.88 -8.35
N ALA A 344 -1.08 -7.98 -8.82
CA ALA A 344 -0.71 -9.11 -7.96
C ALA A 344 0.21 -8.68 -6.83
N GLY A 345 1.27 -7.93 -7.12
CA GLY A 345 2.19 -7.42 -6.11
C GLY A 345 1.51 -6.50 -5.09
N LEU A 346 0.61 -5.62 -5.54
CA LEU A 346 -0.16 -4.75 -4.65
C LEU A 346 -1.12 -5.54 -3.75
N GLU A 347 -1.79 -6.59 -4.25
CA GLU A 347 -2.67 -7.41 -3.42
C GLU A 347 -1.89 -8.27 -2.43
N LEU A 348 -0.72 -8.82 -2.81
CA LEU A 348 0.19 -9.48 -1.88
C LEU A 348 0.65 -8.54 -0.75
N LEU A 349 0.98 -7.30 -1.08
CA LEU A 349 1.37 -6.26 -0.11
C LEU A 349 0.21 -5.94 0.85
N LYS A 350 -0.99 -5.67 0.31
CA LYS A 350 -2.17 -5.25 1.09
C LYS A 350 -2.78 -6.36 1.95
N ALA A 351 -2.57 -7.62 1.57
CA ALA A 351 -2.97 -8.78 2.36
C ALA A 351 -2.01 -9.11 3.50
N SER A 352 -0.84 -8.49 3.52
CA SER A 352 0.17 -8.68 4.57
C SER A 352 -0.17 -7.95 5.87
N SER A 353 0.67 -8.13 6.88
CA SER A 353 0.48 -7.50 8.19
C SER A 353 0.48 -5.96 8.12
N PHE A 354 -0.45 -5.33 8.84
CA PHE A 354 -0.49 -3.87 9.03
C PHE A 354 0.62 -3.35 9.95
N TYR A 355 1.27 -4.23 10.73
CA TYR A 355 2.24 -3.84 11.77
C TYR A 355 3.66 -3.66 11.26
N GLN A 356 3.94 -4.04 10.03
CA GLN A 356 5.26 -3.91 9.42
C GLN A 356 5.16 -3.53 7.95
N GLN A 357 6.17 -2.82 7.47
CA GLN A 357 6.30 -2.57 6.05
C GLN A 357 6.75 -3.85 5.35
N THR A 358 5.81 -4.50 4.66
CA THR A 358 6.08 -5.76 3.97
C THR A 358 7.03 -5.56 2.81
N GLN A 359 8.03 -6.41 2.73
CA GLN A 359 8.95 -6.48 1.60
C GLN A 359 8.43 -7.50 0.58
N LEU A 360 8.42 -7.11 -0.68
CA LEU A 360 8.12 -8.00 -1.81
C LEU A 360 9.42 -8.49 -2.44
N PHE A 361 9.44 -9.74 -2.85
CA PHE A 361 10.61 -10.38 -3.45
C PHE A 361 10.26 -10.97 -4.80
N TYR A 362 11.24 -10.94 -5.73
CA TYR A 362 11.23 -11.70 -6.98
C TYR A 362 12.52 -12.49 -7.13
N TRP A 363 12.55 -13.42 -8.02
CA TRP A 363 13.76 -14.17 -8.32
C TRP A 363 14.11 -14.10 -9.81
N GLN A 364 15.39 -13.94 -10.08
CA GLN A 364 15.98 -14.03 -11.39
C GLN A 364 17.24 -14.88 -11.28
N ARG A 365 17.44 -15.79 -12.23
CA ARG A 365 18.64 -16.61 -12.27
C ARG A 365 19.88 -15.76 -12.52
N GLU A 366 20.88 -15.86 -11.66
CA GLU A 366 22.11 -15.03 -11.71
C GLU A 366 23.16 -15.56 -12.70
N ALA A 367 22.91 -16.69 -13.40
CA ALA A 367 23.86 -17.23 -14.35
C ALA A 367 23.99 -16.32 -15.61
N LYS A 368 25.21 -16.25 -16.15
CA LYS A 368 25.50 -15.45 -17.36
C LYS A 368 24.56 -15.86 -18.50
N ASN A 369 23.86 -14.91 -19.12
CA ASN A 369 22.86 -15.09 -20.17
C ASN A 369 21.58 -15.87 -19.75
N ALA A 370 21.32 -16.05 -18.44
CA ALA A 370 20.08 -16.64 -17.98
C ALA A 370 18.92 -15.64 -18.08
N ARG A 371 17.77 -16.13 -18.60
CA ARG A 371 16.53 -15.34 -18.75
C ARG A 371 15.40 -15.82 -17.83
N ALA A 372 15.69 -16.82 -16.97
CA ALA A 372 14.67 -17.36 -16.08
C ALA A 372 14.38 -16.38 -14.95
N GLU A 373 13.11 -16.04 -14.82
CA GLU A 373 12.61 -15.11 -13.81
C GLU A 373 11.28 -15.63 -13.25
N VAL A 374 11.02 -15.37 -11.97
CA VAL A 374 9.76 -15.62 -11.27
C VAL A 374 9.29 -14.30 -10.70
N ASP A 375 8.04 -13.91 -10.97
CA ASP A 375 7.53 -12.58 -10.71
C ASP A 375 7.49 -12.22 -9.23
N PHE A 376 7.08 -13.17 -8.36
CA PHE A 376 7.14 -13.02 -6.91
C PHE A 376 7.60 -14.30 -6.23
N VAL A 377 8.24 -14.14 -5.09
CA VAL A 377 8.60 -15.26 -4.19
C VAL A 377 8.09 -14.91 -2.80
N ILE A 378 7.31 -15.79 -2.22
CA ILE A 378 6.77 -15.63 -0.86
C ILE A 378 7.25 -16.76 0.06
N GLN A 379 7.20 -16.48 1.35
CA GLN A 379 7.34 -17.49 2.40
C GLN A 379 5.94 -17.91 2.87
N LYS A 380 5.63 -19.20 2.81
CA LYS A 380 4.37 -19.75 3.30
C LYS A 380 4.65 -21.08 4.01
N ASN A 381 4.22 -21.25 5.27
CA ASN A 381 4.40 -22.49 6.06
C ASN A 381 5.85 -23.03 6.04
N MET A 382 6.83 -22.14 6.27
CA MET A 382 8.26 -22.48 6.24
C MET A 382 8.77 -23.00 4.88
N GLU A 383 8.03 -22.76 3.81
CA GLU A 383 8.42 -23.10 2.44
C GLU A 383 8.59 -21.84 1.60
N ILE A 384 9.45 -21.92 0.61
CA ILE A 384 9.64 -20.87 -0.41
C ILE A 384 8.72 -21.21 -1.58
N VAL A 385 7.78 -20.33 -1.86
CA VAL A 385 6.76 -20.53 -2.89
C VAL A 385 6.92 -19.48 -4.00
N PRO A 386 7.23 -19.90 -5.24
CA PRO A 386 7.28 -19.02 -6.39
C PRO A 386 5.85 -18.71 -6.88
N ILE A 387 5.64 -17.46 -7.31
CA ILE A 387 4.40 -17.00 -7.93
C ILE A 387 4.72 -16.43 -9.31
N GLU A 388 4.06 -16.96 -10.31
CA GLU A 388 4.14 -16.50 -11.72
C GLU A 388 2.80 -15.86 -12.09
N VAL A 389 2.85 -14.64 -12.62
CA VAL A 389 1.66 -13.90 -13.05
C VAL A 389 1.49 -14.04 -14.57
N LYS A 390 0.31 -14.43 -15.00
CA LYS A 390 -0.04 -14.50 -16.42
C LYS A 390 -1.29 -13.68 -16.71
N SER A 391 -1.22 -12.82 -17.70
CA SER A 391 -2.35 -12.00 -18.13
C SER A 391 -3.45 -12.78 -18.85
N GLY A 392 -3.13 -13.97 -19.39
CA GLY A 392 -4.06 -14.83 -20.13
C GLY A 392 -4.14 -16.25 -19.57
N LYS A 393 -4.94 -17.10 -20.26
CA LYS A 393 -5.13 -18.50 -19.88
C LYS A 393 -3.95 -19.41 -20.24
N GLN A 394 -3.06 -19.00 -21.16
CA GLN A 394 -1.92 -19.78 -21.61
C GLN A 394 -0.59 -19.10 -21.26
N GLY A 395 0.45 -19.88 -21.05
CA GLY A 395 1.81 -19.38 -20.81
C GLY A 395 2.78 -20.50 -20.44
N LYS A 396 4.04 -20.37 -20.89
CA LYS A 396 5.10 -21.30 -20.54
C LYS A 396 5.52 -21.08 -19.08
N MET A 397 5.70 -22.18 -18.34
CA MET A 397 6.05 -22.18 -16.90
C MET A 397 7.51 -22.63 -16.67
N GLN A 398 8.35 -22.51 -17.68
CA GLN A 398 9.73 -23.03 -17.65
C GLN A 398 10.56 -22.42 -16.52
N SER A 399 10.45 -21.10 -16.31
CA SER A 399 11.16 -20.40 -15.23
C SER A 399 10.73 -20.89 -13.86
N MET A 400 9.43 -21.10 -13.65
CA MET A 400 8.89 -21.61 -12.39
C MET A 400 9.38 -23.05 -12.12
N TYR A 401 9.30 -23.96 -13.09
CA TYR A 401 9.82 -25.32 -12.92
C TYR A 401 11.32 -25.33 -12.63
N LEU A 402 12.09 -24.46 -13.30
CA LEU A 402 13.52 -24.32 -13.05
C LEU A 402 13.76 -23.85 -11.62
N PHE A 403 13.04 -22.81 -11.18
CA PHE A 403 13.11 -22.31 -9.80
C PHE A 403 12.79 -23.42 -8.80
N MET A 404 11.65 -24.11 -9.00
CA MET A 404 11.22 -25.19 -8.10
C MET A 404 12.26 -26.29 -8.00
N LYS A 405 12.92 -26.65 -9.10
CA LYS A 405 14.02 -27.62 -9.12
C LYS A 405 15.25 -27.12 -8.37
N GLU A 406 15.70 -25.89 -8.65
CA GLU A 406 16.91 -25.31 -8.03
C GLU A 406 16.72 -25.02 -6.54
N LYS A 407 15.53 -24.53 -6.14
CA LYS A 407 15.22 -24.13 -4.76
C LYS A 407 14.48 -25.21 -3.96
N LYS A 408 14.26 -26.37 -4.55
CA LYS A 408 13.55 -27.52 -3.93
C LYS A 408 12.15 -27.16 -3.42
N SER A 409 11.48 -26.20 -4.10
CA SER A 409 10.10 -25.84 -3.77
C SER A 409 9.16 -26.98 -4.14
N LYS A 410 8.28 -27.36 -3.21
CA LYS A 410 7.32 -28.47 -3.42
C LYS A 410 6.19 -28.09 -4.36
N MET A 411 5.82 -26.83 -4.38
CA MET A 411 4.74 -26.29 -5.20
C MET A 411 5.04 -24.88 -5.67
N GLY A 412 4.41 -24.48 -6.76
CA GLY A 412 4.37 -23.10 -7.26
C GLY A 412 2.95 -22.61 -7.41
N ILE A 413 2.77 -21.31 -7.47
CA ILE A 413 1.49 -20.66 -7.73
C ILE A 413 1.56 -19.95 -9.06
N ARG A 414 0.61 -20.25 -9.95
CA ARG A 414 0.35 -19.45 -11.13
C ARG A 414 -0.92 -18.65 -10.87
N THR A 415 -0.83 -17.33 -10.97
CA THR A 415 -2.02 -16.48 -10.93
C THR A 415 -2.37 -15.95 -12.31
N SER A 416 -3.63 -16.05 -12.70
CA SER A 416 -4.13 -15.70 -14.03
C SER A 416 -5.63 -15.42 -14.01
N LEU A 417 -6.25 -15.32 -15.18
CA LEU A 417 -7.70 -15.21 -15.33
C LEU A 417 -8.41 -16.58 -15.34
N GLU A 418 -7.68 -17.67 -15.12
CA GLU A 418 -8.27 -19.00 -14.94
C GLU A 418 -8.91 -19.13 -13.56
N ASN A 419 -9.90 -20.02 -13.46
CA ASN A 419 -10.48 -20.42 -12.19
C ASN A 419 -9.49 -21.26 -11.36
N PHE A 420 -9.78 -21.52 -10.10
CA PHE A 420 -8.98 -22.40 -9.26
C PHE A 420 -8.79 -23.76 -9.89
N ALA A 421 -7.55 -24.20 -10.01
CA ALA A 421 -7.17 -25.47 -10.58
C ALA A 421 -5.80 -25.92 -10.04
N VAL A 422 -5.38 -27.13 -10.40
CA VAL A 422 -4.02 -27.61 -10.14
C VAL A 422 -3.52 -28.41 -11.34
N TYR A 423 -2.30 -28.14 -11.74
CA TYR A 423 -1.60 -28.87 -12.82
C TYR A 423 -0.25 -29.34 -12.29
N ASP A 424 -0.13 -30.63 -12.05
CA ASP A 424 1.06 -31.23 -11.42
C ASP A 424 1.35 -30.55 -10.06
N LYS A 425 2.47 -29.89 -9.92
CA LYS A 425 2.91 -29.15 -8.71
C LYS A 425 2.55 -27.66 -8.73
N ILE A 426 1.83 -27.21 -9.74
CA ILE A 426 1.46 -25.80 -9.89
C ILE A 426 -0.03 -25.63 -9.55
N ARG A 427 -0.29 -24.83 -8.54
CA ARG A 427 -1.63 -24.40 -8.20
C ARG A 427 -1.97 -23.17 -9.03
N ILE A 428 -3.16 -23.16 -9.60
CA ILE A 428 -3.75 -21.99 -10.25
C ILE A 428 -4.61 -21.28 -9.22
N THR A 429 -4.25 -20.03 -8.93
CA THR A 429 -5.04 -19.13 -8.10
C THR A 429 -5.50 -17.98 -8.98
N PRO A 430 -6.81 -17.75 -9.13
CA PRO A 430 -7.30 -16.62 -9.90
C PRO A 430 -6.70 -15.30 -9.43
N LEU A 431 -6.43 -14.38 -10.35
CA LEU A 431 -5.81 -13.10 -10.04
C LEU A 431 -6.58 -12.31 -8.96
N TYR A 432 -7.91 -12.38 -8.97
CA TYR A 432 -8.78 -11.76 -7.96
C TYR A 432 -8.66 -12.38 -6.54
N ALA A 433 -8.02 -13.53 -6.42
CA ALA A 433 -7.85 -14.26 -5.15
C ALA A 433 -6.40 -14.32 -4.68
N ILE A 434 -5.46 -13.65 -5.38
CA ILE A 434 -4.02 -13.78 -5.07
C ILE A 434 -3.68 -13.32 -3.65
N GLY A 435 -4.39 -12.33 -3.10
CA GLY A 435 -4.20 -11.89 -1.72
C GLY A 435 -4.45 -13.00 -0.68
N ASN A 436 -5.28 -14.00 -0.98
CA ASN A 436 -5.55 -15.11 -0.08
C ASN A 436 -4.33 -16.04 0.10
N GLU A 437 -3.31 -15.93 -0.74
CA GLU A 437 -2.09 -16.75 -0.63
C GLU A 437 -1.14 -16.29 0.49
N ILE A 438 -1.32 -15.07 1.01
CA ILE A 438 -0.55 -14.52 2.14
C ILE A 438 -1.23 -14.83 3.49
N VAL A 439 -2.54 -14.91 3.51
CA VAL A 439 -3.36 -15.12 4.72
C VAL A 439 -3.31 -16.55 5.20
#